data_b63669c1df6eea456dbf97cd9aaf4870
#
_entry.id   b63669c1df6eea456dbf97cd9aaf4870
#
_cell.length_a   1.000
_cell.length_b   1.000
_cell.length_c   1.000
_cell.angle_alpha   90.00
_cell.angle_beta   90.00
_cell.angle_gamma   90.00
#
_symmetry.space_group_name_H-M   'P 1'
#
loop_
_entity.id
_entity.type
_entity.pdbx_description
1 polymer ?
#
loop_
_entity_poly.entity_id
_entity_poly.type
_entity_poly.pdbx_seq_one_letter_code
_entity_poly.pdbx_strand_id
1 'polypeptide(L)'
;MNVLVLTTYADAPFLTQQLEAIEERGVSTRLLTVPGHVAAGTSRSARHYLQFFPEVIREARQGYDLVHAHYGLTAPMALAQRRLPVVLTLWGTDLQGPGGPIARACAPLCDEVVVMTDEMDRTLGTDCTVLPFGIDLEKFRPEPQHQAREAVGWSHDEHHVLFPYPPERTVKNYPRARELVNTVDNLLDRPVNLQVVHGIDHAAVSTYMNAADCLLLTSDREGSPTSVKEAMACNLPVVSLDVGDVRTRLDGVDPSVVATDDAGLLDGLLEVLARGERSNGRTAAREVSEDVVVDRLLEHYDRALGREHDRDRVVPRAE
;
A
#
# COMPACT_ATOMS: atom_id res chain seq x y z
N MET A 1 15.17 17.10 -11.23
CA MET A 1 15.54 16.73 -9.83
C MET A 1 16.06 15.32 -9.81
N ASN A 2 17.13 15.05 -9.04
CA ASN A 2 17.75 13.74 -8.92
C ASN A 2 17.61 13.25 -7.47
N VAL A 3 16.97 12.11 -7.24
CA VAL A 3 16.67 11.58 -5.91
C VAL A 3 17.41 10.27 -5.67
N LEU A 4 18.17 10.20 -4.57
CA LEU A 4 18.76 8.97 -4.08
C LEU A 4 17.76 8.26 -3.18
N VAL A 5 17.24 7.11 -3.60
CA VAL A 5 16.23 6.33 -2.88
C VAL A 5 16.89 5.18 -2.14
N LEU A 6 16.64 5.07 -0.84
CA LEU A 6 17.13 3.98 0.02
C LEU A 6 15.97 3.10 0.46
N THR A 7 16.13 1.78 0.32
CA THR A 7 15.11 0.82 0.77
C THR A 7 15.71 -0.43 1.37
N THR A 8 14.92 -1.15 2.15
CA THR A 8 15.22 -2.52 2.58
C THR A 8 14.67 -3.57 1.60
N TYR A 9 13.67 -3.22 0.77
CA TYR A 9 12.98 -4.17 -0.12
C TYR A 9 12.69 -3.52 -1.47
N ALA A 10 13.54 -3.80 -2.46
CA ALA A 10 13.43 -3.19 -3.79
C ALA A 10 12.24 -3.70 -4.61
N ASP A 11 11.85 -4.95 -4.40
CA ASP A 11 10.82 -5.63 -5.19
C ASP A 11 9.39 -5.40 -4.63
N ALA A 12 9.21 -4.37 -3.80
CA ALA A 12 7.88 -4.00 -3.32
C ALA A 12 7.07 -3.34 -4.46
N PRO A 13 5.96 -3.95 -4.95
CA PRO A 13 5.23 -3.43 -6.11
C PRO A 13 4.79 -1.97 -5.95
N PHE A 14 4.33 -1.58 -4.75
CA PHE A 14 3.92 -0.21 -4.45
C PHE A 14 5.08 0.80 -4.50
N LEU A 15 6.31 0.38 -4.17
CA LEU A 15 7.49 1.24 -4.28
C LEU A 15 7.91 1.39 -5.73
N THR A 16 7.98 0.29 -6.49
CA THR A 16 8.32 0.32 -7.92
C THR A 16 7.35 1.23 -8.67
N GLN A 17 6.06 1.05 -8.46
CA GLN A 17 5.00 1.86 -9.05
C GLN A 17 5.16 3.36 -8.68
N GLN A 18 5.41 3.68 -7.41
CA GLN A 18 5.62 5.06 -6.97
C GLN A 18 6.86 5.69 -7.66
N LEU A 19 7.96 4.93 -7.81
CA LEU A 19 9.17 5.43 -8.46
C LEU A 19 8.95 5.66 -9.95
N GLU A 20 8.26 4.76 -10.65
CA GLU A 20 7.87 4.92 -12.05
C GLU A 20 7.03 6.20 -12.23
N ALA A 21 6.02 6.40 -11.41
CA ALA A 21 5.17 7.59 -11.47
C ALA A 21 5.92 8.91 -11.13
N ILE A 22 6.93 8.87 -10.26
CA ILE A 22 7.83 10.00 -9.99
C ILE A 22 8.72 10.29 -11.22
N GLU A 23 9.22 9.25 -11.87
CA GLU A 23 10.08 9.39 -13.07
C GLU A 23 9.30 9.93 -14.27
N GLU A 24 8.04 9.56 -14.45
CA GLU A 24 7.14 10.14 -15.46
C GLU A 24 6.94 11.64 -15.27
N ARG A 25 7.13 12.18 -14.05
CA ARG A 25 7.09 13.63 -13.77
C ARG A 25 8.44 14.32 -13.90
N GLY A 26 9.44 13.65 -14.51
CA GLY A 26 10.76 14.20 -14.83
C GLY A 26 11.72 14.26 -13.63
N VAL A 27 11.49 13.46 -12.60
CA VAL A 27 12.42 13.26 -11.49
C VAL A 27 13.22 11.99 -11.75
N SER A 28 14.54 12.08 -11.78
CA SER A 28 15.39 10.88 -11.91
C SER A 28 15.61 10.24 -10.55
N THR A 29 15.41 8.93 -10.45
CA THR A 29 15.61 8.17 -9.22
C THR A 29 16.79 7.21 -9.32
N ARG A 30 17.48 6.99 -8.22
CA ARG A 30 18.50 5.96 -8.07
C ARG A 30 18.20 5.14 -6.83
N LEU A 31 17.77 3.90 -7.01
CA LEU A 31 17.44 3.00 -5.93
C LEU A 31 18.70 2.29 -5.40
N LEU A 32 18.97 2.41 -4.10
CA LEU A 32 19.92 1.61 -3.37
C LEU A 32 19.18 0.73 -2.35
N THR A 33 19.56 -0.54 -2.32
CA THR A 33 18.93 -1.52 -1.42
C THR A 33 19.94 -2.01 -0.39
N VAL A 34 19.51 -2.08 0.86
CA VAL A 34 20.32 -2.71 1.93
C VAL A 34 20.76 -4.11 1.48
N PRO A 35 22.07 -4.42 1.44
CA PRO A 35 22.56 -5.71 0.96
C PRO A 35 22.02 -6.90 1.74
N GLY A 36 22.10 -8.08 1.16
CA GLY A 36 21.64 -9.35 1.72
C GLY A 36 20.24 -9.76 1.23
N HIS A 37 20.16 -11.03 0.81
CA HIS A 37 18.87 -11.63 0.45
C HIS A 37 18.04 -11.93 1.71
N VAL A 38 16.76 -11.58 1.66
CA VAL A 38 15.77 -12.02 2.64
C VAL A 38 15.02 -13.19 2.01
N ALA A 39 15.46 -14.41 2.30
CA ALA A 39 14.64 -15.58 2.04
C ALA A 39 13.46 -15.62 3.05
N ALA A 40 12.36 -16.28 2.70
CA ALA A 40 11.23 -16.45 3.60
C ALA A 40 11.71 -16.97 4.98
N GLY A 41 11.46 -16.19 6.05
CA GLY A 41 11.85 -16.56 7.41
C GLY A 41 13.24 -16.07 7.87
N THR A 42 14.01 -15.37 7.04
CA THR A 42 15.28 -14.75 7.46
C THR A 42 15.18 -13.23 7.52
N SER A 43 15.74 -12.63 8.58
CA SER A 43 15.86 -11.17 8.70
C SER A 43 17.27 -10.70 8.37
N ARG A 44 17.40 -9.46 7.87
CA ARG A 44 18.73 -8.85 7.73
C ARG A 44 19.38 -8.65 9.09
N SER A 45 20.67 -8.99 9.19
CA SER A 45 21.45 -8.73 10.40
C SER A 45 21.95 -7.28 10.43
N ALA A 46 22.32 -6.77 11.61
CA ALA A 46 22.91 -5.45 11.77
C ALA A 46 24.17 -5.23 10.88
N ARG A 47 24.90 -6.29 10.54
CA ARG A 47 26.08 -6.23 9.65
C ARG A 47 25.70 -5.73 8.25
N HIS A 48 24.55 -6.14 7.68
CA HIS A 48 24.10 -5.69 6.36
C HIS A 48 23.86 -4.18 6.36
N TYR A 49 23.22 -3.66 7.41
CA TYR A 49 23.01 -2.22 7.57
C TYR A 49 24.34 -1.47 7.72
N LEU A 50 25.29 -1.99 8.53
CA LEU A 50 26.60 -1.38 8.69
C LEU A 50 27.39 -1.35 7.38
N GLN A 51 27.29 -2.37 6.53
CA GLN A 51 27.93 -2.39 5.20
C GLN A 51 27.30 -1.39 4.23
N PHE A 52 26.06 -0.99 4.46
CA PHE A 52 25.34 -0.05 3.61
C PHE A 52 25.76 1.43 3.83
N PHE A 53 26.22 1.81 5.02
CA PHE A 53 26.65 3.17 5.33
C PHE A 53 27.69 3.76 4.37
N PRO A 54 28.85 3.11 4.12
CA PRO A 54 29.86 3.67 3.22
C PRO A 54 29.36 3.77 1.77
N GLU A 55 28.45 2.90 1.35
CA GLU A 55 27.84 2.94 0.03
C GLU A 55 26.96 4.18 -0.11
N VAL A 56 26.05 4.43 0.82
CA VAL A 56 25.17 5.60 0.85
C VAL A 56 25.99 6.90 0.89
N ILE A 57 27.02 6.98 1.77
CA ILE A 57 27.89 8.16 1.85
C ILE A 57 28.66 8.43 0.56
N ARG A 58 29.11 7.39 -0.13
CA ARG A 58 29.79 7.51 -1.42
C ARG A 58 28.81 7.99 -2.49
N GLU A 59 27.66 7.36 -2.57
CA GLU A 59 26.65 7.68 -3.59
C GLU A 59 26.08 9.08 -3.42
N ALA A 60 25.81 9.51 -2.19
CA ALA A 60 25.31 10.86 -1.90
C ALA A 60 26.25 12.01 -2.36
N ARG A 61 27.45 11.70 -2.86
CA ARG A 61 28.39 12.65 -3.45
C ARG A 61 28.26 12.79 -4.97
N GLN A 62 27.37 12.01 -5.61
CA GLN A 62 27.25 11.88 -7.07
C GLN A 62 26.26 12.86 -7.72
N GLY A 63 25.86 13.95 -7.05
CA GLY A 63 25.03 14.98 -7.66
C GLY A 63 23.52 14.77 -7.56
N TYR A 64 23.08 14.15 -6.48
CA TYR A 64 21.67 14.11 -6.11
C TYR A 64 21.26 15.41 -5.40
N ASP A 65 19.97 15.71 -5.47
CA ASP A 65 19.37 16.87 -4.80
C ASP A 65 18.91 16.52 -3.38
N LEU A 66 18.36 15.34 -3.16
CA LEU A 66 17.91 14.84 -1.85
C LEU A 66 18.05 13.31 -1.72
N VAL A 67 17.91 12.82 -0.48
CA VAL A 67 17.80 11.38 -0.16
C VAL A 67 16.38 11.08 0.31
N HIS A 68 15.73 10.11 -0.32
CA HIS A 68 14.47 9.57 0.16
C HIS A 68 14.67 8.19 0.80
N ALA A 69 14.56 8.12 2.10
CA ALA A 69 14.69 6.90 2.88
C ALA A 69 13.31 6.21 3.02
N HIS A 70 13.13 5.06 2.38
CA HIS A 70 11.99 4.19 2.59
C HIS A 70 12.32 3.14 3.64
N TYR A 71 11.49 3.05 4.67
CA TYR A 71 11.63 2.17 5.82
C TYR A 71 12.58 2.69 6.90
N GLY A 72 12.10 2.80 8.13
CA GLY A 72 12.78 3.47 9.25
C GLY A 72 14.21 3.02 9.53
N LEU A 73 14.57 1.76 9.23
CA LEU A 73 15.93 1.27 9.39
C LEU A 73 16.93 1.81 8.36
N THR A 74 16.50 2.49 7.29
CA THR A 74 17.40 3.18 6.34
C THR A 74 17.70 4.61 6.76
N ALA A 75 16.90 5.20 7.66
CA ALA A 75 17.04 6.57 8.11
C ALA A 75 18.43 6.88 8.73
N PRO A 76 19.05 6.02 9.56
CA PRO A 76 20.40 6.29 10.10
C PRO A 76 21.44 6.48 9.00
N MET A 77 21.36 5.71 7.89
CA MET A 77 22.27 5.83 6.75
C MET A 77 22.02 7.10 5.96
N ALA A 78 20.74 7.43 5.73
CA ALA A 78 20.35 8.68 5.07
C ALA A 78 20.87 9.91 5.85
N LEU A 79 20.72 9.93 7.16
CA LEU A 79 21.19 11.02 8.01
C LEU A 79 22.73 11.10 8.12
N ALA A 80 23.44 9.97 8.03
CA ALA A 80 24.89 9.94 8.14
C ALA A 80 25.62 10.66 7.00
N GLN A 81 25.03 10.82 5.82
CA GLN A 81 25.67 11.48 4.69
C GLN A 81 25.78 13.01 4.87
N ARG A 82 24.92 13.68 5.64
CA ARG A 82 24.98 15.10 6.07
C ARG A 82 25.11 16.17 4.97
N ARG A 83 24.83 15.86 3.73
CA ARG A 83 25.01 16.78 2.57
C ARG A 83 23.70 17.15 1.91
N LEU A 84 22.80 16.20 1.85
CA LEU A 84 21.53 16.29 1.16
C LEU A 84 20.40 16.27 2.19
N PRO A 85 19.31 16.99 1.95
CA PRO A 85 18.12 16.86 2.76
C PRO A 85 17.56 15.44 2.68
N VAL A 86 16.86 15.05 3.74
CA VAL A 86 16.35 13.69 3.92
C VAL A 86 14.84 13.72 4.05
N VAL A 87 14.17 13.02 3.15
CA VAL A 87 12.75 12.65 3.26
C VAL A 87 12.67 11.22 3.79
N LEU A 88 11.87 10.97 4.81
CA LEU A 88 11.67 9.65 5.39
C LEU A 88 10.24 9.18 5.21
N THR A 89 10.03 8.02 4.57
CA THR A 89 8.72 7.35 4.50
C THR A 89 8.72 6.10 5.35
N LEU A 90 7.77 5.99 6.29
CA LEU A 90 7.57 4.84 7.16
C LEU A 90 6.38 4.00 6.66
N TRP A 91 6.54 2.66 6.64
CA TRP A 91 5.55 1.75 6.03
C TRP A 91 4.62 1.04 7.02
N GLY A 92 4.87 1.18 8.32
CA GLY A 92 4.09 0.57 9.40
C GLY A 92 4.91 -0.42 10.24
N THR A 93 5.36 -1.52 9.70
CA THR A 93 6.14 -2.54 10.45
C THR A 93 7.47 -2.02 10.97
N ASP A 94 8.02 -1.00 10.35
CA ASP A 94 9.24 -0.28 10.74
C ASP A 94 9.04 0.69 11.90
N LEU A 95 7.80 1.12 12.15
CA LEU A 95 7.45 1.94 13.31
C LEU A 95 6.89 1.11 14.46
N GLN A 96 6.02 0.14 14.15
CA GLN A 96 5.33 -0.71 15.13
C GLN A 96 6.14 -1.95 15.53
N GLY A 97 7.15 -2.33 14.72
CA GLY A 97 8.01 -3.48 14.95
C GLY A 97 9.29 -3.15 15.75
N PRO A 98 10.25 -4.10 15.84
CA PRO A 98 11.50 -3.94 16.58
C PRO A 98 12.37 -2.75 16.13
N GLY A 99 12.20 -2.27 14.90
CA GLY A 99 12.87 -1.09 14.36
C GLY A 99 12.29 0.25 14.81
N GLY A 100 11.12 0.25 15.44
CA GLY A 100 10.38 1.46 15.83
C GLY A 100 11.16 2.47 16.70
N PRO A 101 11.95 2.05 17.68
CA PRO A 101 12.79 2.98 18.44
C PRO A 101 13.80 3.74 17.56
N ILE A 102 14.37 3.09 16.54
CA ILE A 102 15.31 3.71 15.61
C ILE A 102 14.56 4.70 14.70
N ALA A 103 13.43 4.30 14.14
CA ALA A 103 12.59 5.17 13.32
C ALA A 103 12.20 6.44 14.09
N ARG A 104 11.69 6.31 15.33
CA ARG A 104 11.32 7.45 16.19
C ARG A 104 12.50 8.35 16.55
N ALA A 105 13.69 7.79 16.76
CA ALA A 105 14.88 8.58 17.05
C ALA A 105 15.40 9.36 15.83
N CYS A 106 15.22 8.82 14.62
CA CYS A 106 15.69 9.43 13.37
C CYS A 106 14.69 10.43 12.76
N ALA A 107 13.38 10.17 12.90
CA ALA A 107 12.34 10.98 12.26
C ALA A 107 12.49 12.50 12.57
N PRO A 108 12.70 12.96 13.81
CA PRO A 108 12.85 14.39 14.11
C PRO A 108 14.10 15.05 13.50
N LEU A 109 15.01 14.26 12.92
CA LEU A 109 16.26 14.71 12.31
C LEU A 109 16.17 14.75 10.78
N CYS A 110 15.06 14.28 10.21
CA CYS A 110 14.77 14.35 8.78
C CYS A 110 14.09 15.68 8.45
N ASP A 111 14.26 16.16 7.22
CA ASP A 111 13.67 17.42 6.75
C ASP A 111 12.16 17.27 6.51
N GLU A 112 11.71 16.12 6.03
CA GLU A 112 10.31 15.77 5.83
C GLU A 112 10.06 14.31 6.26
N VAL A 113 8.92 14.04 6.90
CA VAL A 113 8.53 12.69 7.32
C VAL A 113 7.13 12.37 6.83
N VAL A 114 7.00 11.20 6.21
CA VAL A 114 5.75 10.68 5.67
C VAL A 114 5.40 9.36 6.35
N VAL A 115 4.14 9.22 6.74
CA VAL A 115 3.58 8.00 7.33
C VAL A 115 2.34 7.56 6.56
N MET A 116 1.93 6.30 6.71
CA MET A 116 0.82 5.74 5.94
C MET A 116 -0.56 6.01 6.56
N THR A 117 -0.63 6.22 7.88
CA THR A 117 -1.90 6.30 8.61
C THR A 117 -1.85 7.29 9.77
N ASP A 118 -3.03 7.80 10.20
CA ASP A 118 -3.16 8.66 11.38
C ASP A 118 -2.73 7.93 12.67
N GLU A 119 -2.82 6.61 12.74
CA GLU A 119 -2.31 5.83 13.87
C GLU A 119 -0.78 5.91 13.93
N MET A 120 -0.13 5.84 12.76
CA MET A 120 1.33 5.97 12.68
C MET A 120 1.78 7.38 13.06
N ASP A 121 1.07 8.43 12.64
CA ASP A 121 1.31 9.82 13.04
C ASP A 121 1.25 9.95 14.56
N ARG A 122 0.16 9.53 15.18
CA ARG A 122 0.02 9.53 16.65
C ARG A 122 1.11 8.72 17.37
N THR A 123 1.54 7.59 16.78
CA THR A 123 2.57 6.71 17.34
C THR A 123 3.96 7.30 17.21
N LEU A 124 4.24 8.00 16.11
CA LEU A 124 5.54 8.60 15.84
C LEU A 124 5.82 9.76 16.80
N GLY A 125 4.81 10.62 17.03
CA GLY A 125 4.88 11.70 18.01
C GLY A 125 5.83 12.83 17.62
N THR A 126 6.13 12.97 16.33
CA THR A 126 6.86 14.10 15.74
C THR A 126 6.13 14.60 14.51
N ASP A 127 6.48 15.78 14.02
CA ASP A 127 5.85 16.37 12.84
C ASP A 127 6.00 15.46 11.64
N CYS A 128 4.87 15.09 11.01
CA CYS A 128 4.84 14.22 9.83
C CYS A 128 3.55 14.41 9.03
N THR A 129 3.53 13.92 7.80
CA THR A 129 2.35 13.96 6.95
C THR A 129 1.83 12.55 6.69
N VAL A 130 0.51 12.38 6.80
CA VAL A 130 -0.15 11.13 6.41
C VAL A 130 -0.34 11.11 4.90
N LEU A 131 0.40 10.24 4.22
CA LEU A 131 0.37 10.08 2.78
C LEU A 131 0.59 8.59 2.44
N PRO A 132 -0.48 7.79 2.28
CA PRO A 132 -0.38 6.39 1.90
C PRO A 132 0.12 6.24 0.46
N PHE A 133 0.61 5.06 0.09
CA PHE A 133 0.92 4.76 -1.31
C PHE A 133 -0.31 4.91 -2.20
N GLY A 134 -0.09 5.49 -3.37
CA GLY A 134 -1.12 5.70 -4.38
C GLY A 134 -1.59 4.41 -5.03
N ILE A 135 -2.72 4.50 -5.71
CA ILE A 135 -3.27 3.44 -6.54
C ILE A 135 -3.41 3.91 -7.99
N ASP A 136 -2.93 3.08 -8.92
CA ASP A 136 -3.08 3.30 -10.35
C ASP A 136 -4.54 3.04 -10.76
N LEU A 137 -5.27 4.10 -11.07
CA LEU A 137 -6.68 4.05 -11.47
C LEU A 137 -6.87 3.63 -12.93
N GLU A 138 -5.86 3.63 -13.77
CA GLU A 138 -5.95 3.10 -15.14
C GLU A 138 -5.82 1.58 -15.13
N LYS A 139 -4.94 1.05 -14.31
CA LYS A 139 -4.74 -0.38 -14.10
C LYS A 139 -5.88 -1.02 -13.31
N PHE A 140 -6.29 -0.38 -12.21
CA PHE A 140 -7.42 -0.81 -11.37
C PHE A 140 -8.65 0.03 -11.72
N ARG A 141 -9.52 -0.54 -12.55
CA ARG A 141 -10.76 0.10 -12.98
C ARG A 141 -11.88 -0.91 -13.08
N PRO A 142 -13.15 -0.47 -12.99
CA PRO A 142 -14.27 -1.36 -13.17
C PRO A 142 -14.30 -1.91 -14.59
N GLU A 143 -14.45 -3.23 -14.69
CA GLU A 143 -14.64 -3.98 -15.92
C GLU A 143 -15.87 -4.90 -15.79
N PRO A 144 -16.49 -5.35 -16.89
CA PRO A 144 -17.64 -6.24 -16.82
C PRO A 144 -17.29 -7.55 -16.12
N GLN A 145 -17.96 -7.85 -15.00
CA GLN A 145 -17.68 -9.02 -14.16
C GLN A 145 -17.73 -10.35 -14.93
N HIS A 146 -18.70 -10.49 -15.88
CA HIS A 146 -18.82 -11.72 -16.67
C HIS A 146 -17.57 -11.98 -17.52
N GLN A 147 -16.99 -10.93 -18.15
CA GLN A 147 -15.76 -11.06 -18.94
C GLN A 147 -14.55 -11.39 -18.04
N ALA A 148 -14.48 -10.76 -16.87
CA ALA A 148 -13.43 -11.04 -15.91
C ALA A 148 -13.51 -12.49 -15.40
N ARG A 149 -14.70 -13.01 -15.12
CA ARG A 149 -14.91 -14.42 -14.72
C ARG A 149 -14.51 -15.39 -15.83
N GLU A 150 -14.89 -15.13 -17.07
CA GLU A 150 -14.44 -15.93 -18.23
C GLU A 150 -12.91 -15.96 -18.32
N ALA A 151 -12.26 -14.81 -18.17
CA ALA A 151 -10.80 -14.69 -18.27
C ALA A 151 -10.05 -15.47 -17.18
N VAL A 152 -10.60 -15.56 -15.95
CA VAL A 152 -9.99 -16.29 -14.84
C VAL A 152 -10.55 -17.70 -14.63
N GLY A 153 -11.53 -18.11 -15.46
CA GLY A 153 -12.14 -19.45 -15.41
C GLY A 153 -13.07 -19.68 -14.21
N TRP A 154 -13.69 -18.62 -13.67
CA TRP A 154 -14.63 -18.73 -12.54
C TRP A 154 -16.07 -18.89 -13.00
N SER A 155 -16.86 -19.68 -12.25
CA SER A 155 -18.28 -19.93 -12.52
C SER A 155 -19.11 -18.66 -12.43
N HIS A 156 -20.13 -18.54 -13.27
CA HIS A 156 -21.13 -17.47 -13.19
C HIS A 156 -22.21 -17.74 -12.15
N ASP A 157 -22.39 -19.01 -11.77
CA ASP A 157 -23.47 -19.47 -10.88
C ASP A 157 -23.05 -19.59 -9.42
N GLU A 158 -21.85 -19.09 -9.07
CA GLU A 158 -21.25 -19.14 -7.74
C GLU A 158 -20.86 -17.75 -7.27
N HIS A 159 -20.78 -17.57 -5.94
CA HIS A 159 -20.18 -16.40 -5.34
C HIS A 159 -18.68 -16.59 -5.17
N HIS A 160 -17.92 -15.53 -5.45
CA HIS A 160 -16.46 -15.55 -5.34
C HIS A 160 -15.98 -14.48 -4.37
N VAL A 161 -15.51 -14.91 -3.21
CA VAL A 161 -14.90 -14.06 -2.17
C VAL A 161 -13.39 -14.06 -2.39
N LEU A 162 -12.82 -12.91 -2.70
CA LEU A 162 -11.40 -12.78 -3.03
C LEU A 162 -10.55 -12.62 -1.77
N PHE A 163 -9.49 -13.43 -1.65
CA PHE A 163 -8.42 -13.34 -0.65
C PHE A 163 -7.06 -13.25 -1.38
N PRO A 164 -6.55 -12.03 -1.65
CA PRO A 164 -5.40 -11.83 -2.54
C PRO A 164 -4.06 -11.94 -1.81
N TYR A 165 -3.89 -12.98 -1.00
CA TYR A 165 -2.68 -13.19 -0.20
C TYR A 165 -2.25 -14.64 -0.13
N PRO A 166 -0.93 -14.92 0.01
CA PRO A 166 -0.44 -16.26 0.31
C PRO A 166 -0.95 -16.72 1.69
N PRO A 167 -1.49 -17.95 1.79
CA PRO A 167 -1.97 -18.51 3.06
C PRO A 167 -0.92 -18.56 4.18
N GLU A 168 0.37 -18.63 3.81
CA GLU A 168 1.51 -18.69 4.71
C GLU A 168 1.78 -17.36 5.42
N ARG A 169 1.22 -16.26 4.94
CA ARG A 169 1.29 -14.95 5.61
C ARG A 169 0.37 -14.93 6.83
N THR A 170 0.88 -15.36 7.97
CA THR A 170 0.10 -15.53 9.21
C THR A 170 -0.68 -14.27 9.61
N VAL A 171 -0.11 -13.08 9.39
CA VAL A 171 -0.77 -11.80 9.69
C VAL A 171 -2.06 -11.58 8.89
N LYS A 172 -2.23 -12.25 7.74
CA LYS A 172 -3.44 -12.17 6.89
C LYS A 172 -4.57 -13.09 7.34
N ASN A 173 -4.26 -14.02 8.23
CA ASN A 173 -5.19 -14.92 8.90
C ASN A 173 -6.10 -15.71 7.94
N TYR A 174 -5.47 -16.41 6.97
CA TYR A 174 -6.18 -17.29 6.04
C TYR A 174 -7.14 -18.31 6.72
N PRO A 175 -6.79 -18.93 7.87
CA PRO A 175 -7.71 -19.83 8.56
C PRO A 175 -9.05 -19.16 8.90
N ARG A 176 -9.04 -17.91 9.39
CA ARG A 176 -10.24 -17.11 9.67
C ARG A 176 -11.06 -16.88 8.39
N ALA A 177 -10.43 -16.44 7.29
CA ALA A 177 -11.12 -16.23 6.02
C ALA A 177 -11.82 -17.51 5.53
N ARG A 178 -11.15 -18.64 5.59
CA ARG A 178 -11.69 -19.94 5.18
C ARG A 178 -12.88 -20.36 6.04
N GLU A 179 -12.79 -20.19 7.36
CA GLU A 179 -13.88 -20.55 8.29
C GLU A 179 -15.13 -19.70 8.04
N LEU A 180 -14.97 -18.39 7.88
CA LEU A 180 -16.06 -17.46 7.57
C LEU A 180 -16.74 -17.83 6.26
N VAL A 181 -15.98 -18.02 5.18
CA VAL A 181 -16.55 -18.35 3.87
C VAL A 181 -17.24 -19.71 3.88
N ASN A 182 -16.69 -20.72 4.55
CA ASN A 182 -17.35 -22.01 4.72
C ASN A 182 -18.68 -21.87 5.50
N THR A 183 -18.73 -20.97 6.48
CA THR A 183 -19.97 -20.70 7.23
C THR A 183 -21.01 -20.05 6.34
N VAL A 184 -20.62 -19.06 5.53
CA VAL A 184 -21.51 -18.39 4.57
C VAL A 184 -22.02 -19.36 3.51
N ASP A 185 -21.16 -20.23 2.97
CA ASP A 185 -21.52 -21.27 1.98
C ASP A 185 -22.63 -22.21 2.51
N ASN A 186 -22.59 -22.55 3.80
CA ASN A 186 -23.65 -23.37 4.42
C ASN A 186 -24.96 -22.60 4.68
N LEU A 187 -24.98 -21.28 4.60
CA LEU A 187 -26.15 -20.44 4.87
C LEU A 187 -26.84 -19.95 3.60
N LEU A 188 -26.14 -19.93 2.46
CA LEU A 188 -26.67 -19.46 1.18
C LEU A 188 -27.00 -20.65 0.26
N ASP A 189 -28.04 -20.50 -0.56
CA ASP A 189 -28.42 -21.51 -1.58
C ASP A 189 -27.41 -21.56 -2.74
N ARG A 190 -26.78 -20.42 -3.06
CA ARG A 190 -25.77 -20.28 -4.10
C ARG A 190 -24.40 -20.58 -3.52
N PRO A 191 -23.59 -21.50 -4.11
CA PRO A 191 -22.28 -21.84 -3.59
C PRO A 191 -21.35 -20.62 -3.43
N VAL A 192 -20.55 -20.61 -2.38
CA VAL A 192 -19.61 -19.50 -2.06
C VAL A 192 -18.18 -20.04 -2.00
N ASN A 193 -17.31 -19.50 -2.85
CA ASN A 193 -15.93 -19.94 -2.96
C ASN A 193 -14.96 -18.88 -2.46
N LEU A 194 -14.04 -19.27 -1.55
CA LEU A 194 -12.88 -18.46 -1.19
C LEU A 194 -11.81 -18.58 -2.28
N GLN A 195 -11.61 -17.52 -3.02
CA GLN A 195 -10.64 -17.41 -4.11
C GLN A 195 -9.30 -16.89 -3.59
N VAL A 196 -8.36 -17.80 -3.38
CA VAL A 196 -7.00 -17.48 -2.91
C VAL A 196 -6.12 -17.14 -4.11
N VAL A 197 -5.77 -15.88 -4.27
CA VAL A 197 -5.01 -15.38 -5.43
C VAL A 197 -3.68 -14.79 -4.96
N HIS A 198 -2.57 -15.40 -5.37
CA HIS A 198 -1.22 -14.92 -5.07
C HIS A 198 -0.20 -15.47 -6.06
N GLY A 199 1.01 -14.88 -6.09
CA GLY A 199 2.09 -15.35 -6.97
C GLY A 199 1.84 -15.12 -8.46
N ILE A 200 0.91 -14.25 -8.78
CA ILE A 200 0.58 -13.83 -10.16
C ILE A 200 1.21 -12.47 -10.45
N ASP A 201 1.24 -12.10 -11.73
CA ASP A 201 1.61 -10.75 -12.14
C ASP A 201 0.63 -9.73 -11.53
N HIS A 202 1.17 -8.64 -10.96
CA HIS A 202 0.36 -7.57 -10.38
C HIS A 202 -0.60 -6.93 -11.41
N ALA A 203 -0.25 -6.95 -12.70
CA ALA A 203 -1.14 -6.50 -13.76
C ALA A 203 -2.42 -7.34 -13.87
N ALA A 204 -2.36 -8.64 -13.54
CA ALA A 204 -3.52 -9.52 -13.59
C ALA A 204 -4.45 -9.37 -12.38
N VAL A 205 -4.01 -8.75 -11.28
CA VAL A 205 -4.81 -8.63 -10.05
C VAL A 205 -6.13 -7.91 -10.30
N SER A 206 -6.15 -6.89 -11.16
CA SER A 206 -7.37 -6.14 -11.50
C SER A 206 -8.46 -7.03 -12.12
N THR A 207 -8.08 -8.04 -12.91
CA THR A 207 -9.03 -9.00 -13.49
C THR A 207 -9.70 -9.84 -12.39
N TYR A 208 -8.93 -10.30 -11.39
CA TYR A 208 -9.50 -11.04 -10.25
C TYR A 208 -10.38 -10.16 -9.36
N MET A 209 -10.01 -8.87 -9.16
CA MET A 209 -10.86 -7.90 -8.47
C MET A 209 -12.20 -7.70 -9.19
N ASN A 210 -12.19 -7.65 -10.50
CA ASN A 210 -13.40 -7.52 -11.30
C ASN A 210 -14.24 -8.80 -11.37
N ALA A 211 -13.62 -9.97 -11.27
CA ALA A 211 -14.31 -11.27 -11.28
C ALA A 211 -15.00 -11.58 -9.93
N ALA A 212 -14.49 -11.07 -8.82
CA ALA A 212 -14.99 -11.33 -7.48
C ALA A 212 -16.30 -10.59 -7.17
N ASP A 213 -17.03 -11.09 -6.15
CA ASP A 213 -18.21 -10.44 -5.56
C ASP A 213 -17.83 -9.52 -4.39
N CYS A 214 -16.81 -9.90 -3.61
CA CYS A 214 -16.22 -9.03 -2.59
C CYS A 214 -14.76 -9.39 -2.31
N LEU A 215 -14.01 -8.43 -1.77
CA LEU A 215 -12.72 -8.64 -1.12
C LEU A 215 -12.96 -8.94 0.36
N LEU A 216 -12.34 -9.99 0.89
CA LEU A 216 -12.33 -10.29 2.33
C LEU A 216 -10.94 -10.03 2.92
N LEU A 217 -10.86 -9.13 3.89
CA LEU A 217 -9.65 -8.82 4.64
C LEU A 217 -9.80 -9.23 6.11
N THR A 218 -9.13 -10.32 6.50
CA THR A 218 -9.16 -10.88 7.85
C THR A 218 -7.88 -10.65 8.64
N SER A 219 -7.06 -9.71 8.19
CA SER A 219 -5.74 -9.43 8.77
C SER A 219 -5.83 -9.03 10.25
N ASP A 220 -4.90 -9.54 11.05
CA ASP A 220 -4.78 -9.15 12.46
C ASP A 220 -4.18 -7.74 12.60
N ARG A 221 -3.47 -7.26 11.59
CA ARG A 221 -2.84 -5.93 11.55
C ARG A 221 -2.52 -5.51 10.11
N GLU A 222 -2.73 -4.24 9.81
CA GLU A 222 -2.33 -3.56 8.57
C GLU A 222 -1.75 -2.16 8.88
N GLY A 223 -1.10 -1.57 7.89
CA GLY A 223 -0.90 -0.12 7.80
C GLY A 223 -1.99 0.49 6.92
N SER A 224 -1.70 0.64 5.63
CA SER A 224 -2.65 1.07 4.60
C SER A 224 -2.69 0.00 3.51
N PRO A 225 -3.62 -0.98 3.58
CA PRO A 225 -3.63 -2.14 2.69
C PRO A 225 -3.93 -1.73 1.24
N THR A 226 -2.97 -1.95 0.33
CA THR A 226 -3.14 -1.64 -1.09
C THR A 226 -4.30 -2.39 -1.72
N SER A 227 -4.52 -3.65 -1.33
CA SER A 227 -5.63 -4.46 -1.83
C SER A 227 -7.02 -3.86 -1.58
N VAL A 228 -7.22 -3.13 -0.48
CA VAL A 228 -8.47 -2.40 -0.22
C VAL A 228 -8.63 -1.25 -1.22
N LYS A 229 -7.57 -0.48 -1.46
CA LYS A 229 -7.57 0.61 -2.45
C LYS A 229 -7.76 0.08 -3.89
N GLU A 230 -7.15 -1.05 -4.21
CA GLU A 230 -7.32 -1.76 -5.48
C GLU A 230 -8.78 -2.22 -5.68
N ALA A 231 -9.37 -2.80 -4.64
CA ALA A 231 -10.78 -3.19 -4.64
C ALA A 231 -11.71 -1.98 -4.83
N MET A 232 -11.49 -0.89 -4.07
CA MET A 232 -12.21 0.36 -4.22
C MET A 232 -12.11 0.91 -5.65
N ALA A 233 -10.91 0.91 -6.23
CA ALA A 233 -10.67 1.38 -7.61
C ALA A 233 -11.43 0.57 -8.66
N CYS A 234 -11.63 -0.74 -8.43
CA CYS A 234 -12.44 -1.64 -9.25
C CYS A 234 -13.94 -1.64 -8.88
N ASN A 235 -14.39 -0.79 -7.96
CA ASN A 235 -15.74 -0.84 -7.38
C ASN A 235 -16.10 -2.22 -6.78
N LEU A 236 -15.10 -2.99 -6.32
CA LEU A 236 -15.34 -4.25 -5.62
C LEU A 236 -15.71 -3.95 -4.17
N PRO A 237 -16.86 -4.45 -3.66
CA PRO A 237 -17.17 -4.38 -2.24
C PRO A 237 -16.09 -4.98 -1.37
N VAL A 238 -15.88 -4.41 -0.19
CA VAL A 238 -14.90 -4.89 0.79
C VAL A 238 -15.58 -5.26 2.09
N VAL A 239 -15.28 -6.44 2.60
CA VAL A 239 -15.61 -6.86 3.97
C VAL A 239 -14.31 -7.05 4.73
N SER A 240 -14.11 -6.27 5.79
CA SER A 240 -12.81 -6.17 6.46
C SER A 240 -12.95 -6.04 7.97
N LEU A 241 -11.94 -6.53 8.70
CA LEU A 241 -11.72 -6.07 10.06
C LEU A 241 -11.27 -4.60 10.07
N ASP A 242 -11.51 -3.93 11.20
CA ASP A 242 -11.06 -2.55 11.45
C ASP A 242 -9.56 -2.55 11.77
N VAL A 243 -8.74 -2.54 10.72
CA VAL A 243 -7.27 -2.58 10.80
C VAL A 243 -6.64 -1.51 9.90
N GLY A 244 -5.58 -0.89 10.37
CA GLY A 244 -4.90 0.18 9.65
C GLY A 244 -5.82 1.36 9.35
N ASP A 245 -5.82 1.82 8.09
CA ASP A 245 -6.68 2.91 7.63
C ASP A 245 -7.99 2.45 6.95
N VAL A 246 -8.35 1.17 7.04
CA VAL A 246 -9.49 0.58 6.32
C VAL A 246 -10.79 1.32 6.61
N ARG A 247 -11.08 1.63 7.88
CA ARG A 247 -12.28 2.37 8.27
C ARG A 247 -12.35 3.73 7.60
N THR A 248 -11.25 4.46 7.59
CA THR A 248 -11.16 5.78 6.93
C THR A 248 -11.33 5.66 5.42
N ARG A 249 -10.73 4.63 4.80
CA ARG A 249 -10.82 4.41 3.35
C ARG A 249 -12.23 4.03 2.90
N LEU A 250 -12.94 3.25 3.71
CA LEU A 250 -14.28 2.76 3.38
C LEU A 250 -15.41 3.65 3.91
N ASP A 251 -15.09 4.81 4.48
CA ASP A 251 -16.11 5.76 4.92
C ASP A 251 -16.94 6.24 3.70
N GLY A 252 -18.27 6.03 3.75
CA GLY A 252 -19.18 6.30 2.64
C GLY A 252 -19.07 5.37 1.42
N VAL A 253 -18.30 4.27 1.51
CA VAL A 253 -18.21 3.26 0.45
C VAL A 253 -19.26 2.18 0.64
N ASP A 254 -20.28 2.16 -0.20
CA ASP A 254 -21.43 1.25 -0.14
C ASP A 254 -21.52 0.40 -1.44
N PRO A 255 -21.78 -0.92 -1.37
CA PRO A 255 -21.78 -1.74 -0.16
C PRO A 255 -20.36 -2.17 0.23
N SER A 256 -19.95 -1.83 1.45
CA SER A 256 -18.72 -2.34 2.09
C SER A 256 -18.89 -2.34 3.59
N VAL A 257 -18.25 -3.26 4.29
CA VAL A 257 -18.43 -3.44 5.74
C VAL A 257 -17.09 -3.45 6.45
N VAL A 258 -16.97 -2.64 7.51
CA VAL A 258 -15.84 -2.68 8.45
C VAL A 258 -16.31 -3.20 9.80
N ALA A 259 -15.92 -4.42 10.11
CA ALA A 259 -16.30 -5.16 11.30
C ALA A 259 -15.23 -5.09 12.40
N THR A 260 -15.63 -5.32 13.65
CA THR A 260 -14.71 -5.40 14.79
C THR A 260 -14.41 -6.82 15.23
N ASP A 261 -15.20 -7.80 14.75
CA ASP A 261 -15.12 -9.21 15.12
C ASP A 261 -15.63 -10.13 13.99
N ASP A 262 -15.56 -11.43 14.23
CA ASP A 262 -15.94 -12.46 13.26
C ASP A 262 -17.46 -12.48 12.97
N ALA A 263 -18.29 -12.12 13.96
CA ALA A 263 -19.73 -12.03 13.76
C ALA A 263 -20.08 -10.89 12.79
N GLY A 264 -19.47 -9.74 12.97
CA GLY A 264 -19.63 -8.61 12.05
C GLY A 264 -19.09 -8.90 10.64
N LEU A 265 -17.99 -9.67 10.51
CA LEU A 265 -17.49 -10.13 9.20
C LEU A 265 -18.48 -11.09 8.53
N LEU A 266 -19.06 -12.01 9.28
CA LEU A 266 -20.06 -12.96 8.78
C LEU A 266 -21.31 -12.22 8.27
N ASP A 267 -21.86 -11.31 9.09
CA ASP A 267 -23.02 -10.51 8.72
C ASP A 267 -22.73 -9.64 7.49
N GLY A 268 -21.53 -9.05 7.43
CA GLY A 268 -21.10 -8.24 6.29
C GLY A 268 -20.94 -9.05 4.99
N LEU A 269 -20.42 -10.29 5.06
CA LEU A 269 -20.36 -11.17 3.90
C LEU A 269 -21.76 -11.52 3.41
N LEU A 270 -22.67 -11.90 4.30
CA LEU A 270 -24.06 -12.22 3.97
C LEU A 270 -24.77 -11.02 3.33
N GLU A 271 -24.60 -9.83 3.89
CA GLU A 271 -25.20 -8.60 3.35
C GLU A 271 -24.67 -8.29 1.94
N VAL A 272 -23.36 -8.25 1.76
CA VAL A 272 -22.72 -7.88 0.48
C VAL A 272 -23.07 -8.89 -0.61
N LEU A 273 -23.01 -10.19 -0.31
CA LEU A 273 -23.34 -11.25 -1.28
C LEU A 273 -24.84 -11.29 -1.63
N ALA A 274 -25.73 -11.01 -0.66
CA ALA A 274 -27.16 -10.94 -0.90
C ALA A 274 -27.55 -9.75 -1.77
N ARG A 275 -26.87 -8.60 -1.62
CA ARG A 275 -27.09 -7.42 -2.47
C ARG A 275 -26.60 -7.65 -3.90
N GLY A 276 -25.48 -8.33 -4.10
CA GLY A 276 -24.92 -8.63 -5.42
C GLY A 276 -24.57 -7.37 -6.23
N GLU A 277 -24.32 -6.25 -5.59
CA GLU A 277 -24.05 -4.96 -6.20
C GLU A 277 -22.56 -4.62 -6.17
N ARG A 278 -22.09 -3.84 -7.15
CA ARG A 278 -20.75 -3.23 -7.12
C ARG A 278 -20.79 -2.00 -6.21
N SER A 279 -19.65 -1.70 -5.56
CA SER A 279 -19.56 -0.53 -4.68
C SER A 279 -19.33 0.78 -5.45
N ASN A 280 -19.47 1.90 -4.74
CA ASN A 280 -19.10 3.24 -5.24
C ASN A 280 -17.62 3.59 -4.92
N GLY A 281 -16.81 2.61 -4.52
CA GLY A 281 -15.46 2.79 -3.95
C GLY A 281 -14.49 3.58 -4.81
N ARG A 282 -14.60 3.51 -6.16
CA ARG A 282 -13.74 4.26 -7.07
C ARG A 282 -13.78 5.78 -6.84
N THR A 283 -14.92 6.31 -6.40
CA THR A 283 -15.03 7.74 -6.10
C THR A 283 -14.10 8.13 -4.97
N ALA A 284 -14.08 7.36 -3.88
CA ALA A 284 -13.18 7.58 -2.75
C ALA A 284 -11.71 7.22 -3.10
N ALA A 285 -11.49 6.21 -3.95
CA ALA A 285 -10.13 5.83 -4.38
C ALA A 285 -9.40 6.96 -5.15
N ARG A 286 -10.12 7.90 -5.77
CA ARG A 286 -9.51 9.07 -6.44
C ARG A 286 -8.70 9.96 -5.51
N GLU A 287 -9.04 10.03 -4.24
CA GLU A 287 -8.32 10.83 -3.24
C GLU A 287 -6.93 10.28 -2.94
N VAL A 288 -6.74 9.00 -3.19
CA VAL A 288 -5.47 8.28 -3.06
C VAL A 288 -5.00 7.70 -4.39
N SER A 289 -5.40 8.31 -5.51
CA SER A 289 -4.82 7.97 -6.81
C SER A 289 -3.32 8.21 -6.81
N GLU A 290 -2.62 7.46 -7.64
CA GLU A 290 -1.17 7.61 -7.80
C GLU A 290 -0.79 9.05 -8.16
N ASP A 291 -1.52 9.69 -9.07
CA ASP A 291 -1.32 11.09 -9.46
C ASP A 291 -1.36 12.03 -8.25
N VAL A 292 -2.42 11.94 -7.44
CA VAL A 292 -2.60 12.78 -6.25
C VAL A 292 -1.51 12.53 -5.21
N VAL A 293 -1.16 11.27 -4.99
CA VAL A 293 -0.14 10.91 -3.99
C VAL A 293 1.26 11.33 -4.44
N VAL A 294 1.59 11.14 -5.71
CA VAL A 294 2.91 11.53 -6.24
C VAL A 294 3.05 13.05 -6.27
N ASP A 295 2.02 13.79 -6.67
CA ASP A 295 2.05 15.25 -6.65
C ASP A 295 2.28 15.79 -5.23
N ARG A 296 1.61 15.23 -4.21
CA ARG A 296 1.86 15.56 -2.80
C ARG A 296 3.27 15.17 -2.34
N LEU A 297 3.78 14.03 -2.77
CA LEU A 297 5.14 13.62 -2.43
C LEU A 297 6.19 14.58 -3.04
N LEU A 298 5.97 15.07 -4.26
CA LEU A 298 6.82 16.06 -4.88
C LEU A 298 6.79 17.40 -4.13
N GLU A 299 5.64 17.79 -3.55
CA GLU A 299 5.57 18.94 -2.64
C GLU A 299 6.46 18.75 -1.40
N HIS A 300 6.54 17.53 -0.84
CA HIS A 300 7.47 17.21 0.25
C HIS A 300 8.93 17.31 -0.19
N TYR A 301 9.25 16.90 -1.41
CA TYR A 301 10.60 17.07 -1.96
C TYR A 301 10.96 18.54 -2.10
N ASP A 302 10.05 19.37 -2.60
CA ASP A 302 10.29 20.82 -2.74
C ASP A 302 10.44 21.49 -1.37
N ARG A 303 9.64 21.13 -0.35
CA ARG A 303 9.82 21.63 1.02
C ARG A 303 11.18 21.23 1.60
N ALA A 304 11.59 19.96 1.46
CA ALA A 304 12.90 19.50 1.92
C ALA A 304 14.06 20.24 1.25
N LEU A 305 13.86 20.69 0.01
CA LEU A 305 14.84 21.50 -0.73
C LEU A 305 14.77 23.02 -0.43
N GLY A 306 13.85 23.45 0.44
CA GLY A 306 13.62 24.87 0.74
C GLY A 306 13.08 25.65 -0.46
N ARG A 307 12.39 24.97 -1.40
CA ARG A 307 11.74 25.60 -2.56
C ARG A 307 10.31 25.95 -2.20
N GLU A 308 9.89 27.21 -2.42
CA GLU A 308 8.47 27.58 -2.35
C GLU A 308 7.72 26.90 -3.51
N HIS A 309 6.61 26.22 -3.20
CA HIS A 309 5.77 25.60 -4.21
C HIS A 309 5.01 26.70 -4.97
N ASP A 310 5.38 26.95 -6.22
CA ASP A 310 4.66 27.88 -7.11
C ASP A 310 3.38 27.18 -7.63
N ARG A 311 2.25 27.41 -6.93
CA ARG A 311 0.93 26.81 -7.21
C ARG A 311 0.33 27.21 -8.56
N ASP A 312 0.98 28.11 -9.32
CA ASP A 312 0.45 28.70 -10.57
C ASP A 312 0.98 28.04 -11.86
N ARG A 313 1.80 27.01 -11.78
CA ARG A 313 2.19 26.25 -12.99
C ARG A 313 1.14 25.19 -13.38
N VAL A 314 -0.05 25.67 -13.76
CA VAL A 314 -0.95 24.89 -14.59
C VAL A 314 -0.31 24.78 -15.98
N VAL A 315 0.27 23.62 -16.28
CA VAL A 315 0.67 23.28 -17.66
C VAL A 315 -0.62 23.13 -18.46
N PRO A 316 -0.86 23.94 -19.52
CA PRO A 316 -2.01 23.74 -20.39
C PRO A 316 -1.87 22.39 -21.08
N ARG A 317 -2.86 21.52 -20.94
CA ARG A 317 -2.97 20.33 -21.78
C ARG A 317 -3.08 20.80 -23.23
N ALA A 318 -2.12 20.39 -24.06
CA ALA A 318 -2.24 20.52 -25.50
C ALA A 318 -3.46 19.73 -25.98
N GLU A 319 -4.32 20.40 -26.77
CA GLU A 319 -5.49 19.84 -27.43
C GLU A 319 -5.13 18.74 -28.47
#